data_c357d88f3cea48d7ed9fd213232d1b9b
#
_entry.id   c357d88f3cea48d7ed9fd213232d1b9b
#
_cell.length_a   1.000
_cell.length_b   1.000
_cell.length_c   1.000
_cell.angle_alpha   90.00
_cell.angle_beta   90.00
_cell.angle_gamma   90.00
#
_symmetry.space_group_name_H-M   'P 1'
#
loop_
_entity.id
_entity.type
_entity.pdbx_description
1 polymer ?
#
loop_
_entity_poly.entity_id
_entity_poly.type
_entity_poly.pdbx_seq_one_letter_code
_entity_poly.pdbx_strand_id
1 'polypeptide(L)'
;MKMADTRIHISSSKGVRLLALMLLVATHTLAQPRLDEPEIFLGAYGGATASTVFFNPSVPGMDDLLKVPIGWNAGLVFRYGAHKVCALQVEAGYVQRGWREYSSRSGYDYTRTLHYIQVPVLSHIHFGGEHVQGFFNLGPEIAYCILSQESGTKQTESTYQYRPIDHLFDWGVAGGVGLYGMHRKAGVFQLELRVHYSFGSLYNNSRAEHFASSNMLTASVNFAYMWQIK
;
A
#
# COMPACT_ATOMS: atom_id res chain seq x y z
N MET A 1 16.53 -34.45 33.37
CA MET A 1 15.37 -34.22 32.50
C MET A 1 14.94 -32.77 32.72
N LYS A 2 15.48 -31.85 31.90
CA LYS A 2 15.18 -30.42 31.98
C LYS A 2 14.16 -30.10 30.90
N MET A 3 12.97 -29.67 31.30
CA MET A 3 11.94 -29.12 30.42
C MET A 3 12.42 -27.81 29.83
N ALA A 4 12.44 -27.73 28.53
CA ALA A 4 12.70 -26.51 27.80
C ALA A 4 11.44 -25.64 27.80
N ASP A 5 11.52 -24.50 28.46
CA ASP A 5 10.48 -23.45 28.49
C ASP A 5 10.52 -22.68 27.17
N THR A 6 9.65 -23.03 26.26
CA THR A 6 9.51 -22.36 24.95
C THR A 6 8.67 -21.12 25.14
N ARG A 7 9.29 -20.02 25.54
CA ARG A 7 8.65 -18.71 25.52
C ARG A 7 8.58 -18.20 24.07
N ILE A 8 7.39 -18.25 23.50
CA ILE A 8 7.07 -17.57 22.26
C ILE A 8 7.09 -16.06 22.53
N HIS A 9 8.19 -15.41 22.17
CA HIS A 9 8.32 -13.96 22.22
C HIS A 9 7.52 -13.36 21.04
N ILE A 10 6.26 -12.99 21.29
CA ILE A 10 5.45 -12.22 20.35
C ILE A 10 5.99 -10.78 20.32
N SER A 11 6.91 -10.50 19.40
CA SER A 11 7.38 -9.15 19.04
C SER A 11 6.33 -8.36 18.24
N SER A 12 5.04 -8.55 18.56
CA SER A 12 3.90 -8.06 17.80
C SER A 12 3.21 -6.82 18.42
N SER A 13 3.78 -6.19 19.44
CA SER A 13 3.02 -5.18 20.20
C SER A 13 2.65 -3.93 19.39
N LYS A 14 3.46 -3.55 18.39
CA LYS A 14 3.19 -2.36 17.57
C LYS A 14 2.11 -2.62 16.52
N GLY A 15 2.16 -3.76 15.83
CA GLY A 15 1.15 -4.14 14.83
C GLY A 15 -0.23 -4.40 15.45
N VAL A 16 -0.26 -5.08 16.62
CA VAL A 16 -1.52 -5.32 17.37
C VAL A 16 -2.14 -4.00 17.85
N ARG A 17 -1.33 -3.06 18.32
CA ARG A 17 -1.82 -1.73 18.73
C ARG A 17 -2.38 -0.93 17.55
N LEU A 18 -1.74 -1.01 16.37
CA LEU A 18 -2.22 -0.36 15.16
C LEU A 18 -3.53 -0.98 14.66
N LEU A 19 -3.63 -2.31 14.69
CA LEU A 19 -4.85 -3.04 14.35
C LEU A 19 -5.99 -2.71 15.33
N ALA A 20 -5.68 -2.63 16.62
CA ALA A 20 -6.63 -2.21 17.66
C ALA A 20 -7.09 -0.76 17.45
N LEU A 21 -6.18 0.14 17.07
CA LEU A 21 -6.52 1.54 16.75
C LEU A 21 -7.42 1.63 15.51
N MET A 22 -7.14 0.84 14.47
CA MET A 22 -7.98 0.77 13.26
C MET A 22 -9.36 0.20 13.57
N LEU A 23 -9.47 -0.83 14.42
CA LEU A 23 -10.73 -1.37 14.89
C LEU A 23 -11.51 -0.35 15.72
N LEU A 24 -10.82 0.44 16.55
CA LEU A 24 -11.43 1.49 17.37
C LEU A 24 -11.97 2.62 16.49
N VAL A 25 -11.26 3.04 15.45
CA VAL A 25 -11.75 4.01 14.45
C VAL A 25 -12.95 3.44 13.72
N ALA A 26 -12.93 2.16 13.32
CA ALA A 26 -14.05 1.51 12.66
C ALA A 26 -15.32 1.44 13.55
N THR A 27 -15.18 1.25 14.86
CA THR A 27 -16.34 1.22 15.79
C THR A 27 -16.95 2.60 16.01
N HIS A 28 -16.16 3.66 15.99
CA HIS A 28 -16.68 5.04 16.10
C HIS A 28 -17.46 5.47 14.85
N THR A 29 -17.20 4.90 13.68
CA THR A 29 -17.98 5.18 12.47
C THR A 29 -19.39 4.62 12.53
N LEU A 30 -19.65 3.60 13.35
CA LEU A 30 -20.99 3.02 13.54
C LEU A 30 -21.95 3.90 14.38
N ALA A 31 -21.43 4.91 15.06
CA ALA A 31 -22.22 5.84 15.89
C ALA A 31 -22.68 7.10 15.14
N GLN A 32 -22.34 7.25 13.86
CA GLN A 32 -22.68 8.43 13.06
C GLN A 32 -24.11 8.35 12.49
N PRO A 33 -24.76 9.52 12.18
CA PRO A 33 -26.09 9.53 11.59
C PRO A 33 -26.09 8.79 10.24
N ARG A 34 -26.96 7.79 10.14
CA ARG A 34 -27.15 7.01 8.91
C ARG A 34 -27.82 7.87 7.83
N LEU A 35 -27.54 7.55 6.58
CA LEU A 35 -28.36 7.97 5.45
C LEU A 35 -29.68 7.19 5.48
N ASP A 36 -30.76 7.81 5.00
CA ASP A 36 -32.05 7.13 4.85
C ASP A 36 -31.94 5.96 3.87
N GLU A 37 -31.13 6.12 2.82
CA GLU A 37 -30.73 5.04 1.91
C GLU A 37 -29.20 5.03 1.71
N PRO A 38 -28.56 3.85 1.62
CA PRO A 38 -27.15 3.75 1.37
C PRO A 38 -26.81 4.14 -0.08
N GLU A 39 -25.71 4.84 -0.26
CA GLU A 39 -25.17 5.20 -1.58
C GLU A 39 -24.14 4.15 -2.01
N ILE A 40 -24.27 3.65 -3.23
CA ILE A 40 -23.38 2.65 -3.81
C ILE A 40 -22.75 3.21 -5.07
N PHE A 41 -21.41 3.20 -5.10
CA PHE A 41 -20.62 3.62 -6.24
C PHE A 41 -19.74 2.46 -6.74
N LEU A 42 -19.66 2.34 -8.06
CA LEU A 42 -18.73 1.42 -8.73
C LEU A 42 -17.96 2.21 -9.78
N GLY A 43 -16.68 1.94 -9.91
CA GLY A 43 -15.85 2.65 -10.86
C GLY A 43 -14.50 2.00 -11.10
N ALA A 44 -13.64 2.76 -11.74
CA ALA A 44 -12.27 2.36 -12.02
C ALA A 44 -11.32 3.48 -11.61
N TYR A 45 -10.09 3.12 -11.30
CA TYR A 45 -9.02 4.05 -11.01
C TYR A 45 -7.75 3.69 -11.77
N GLY A 46 -6.89 4.67 -11.93
CA GLY A 46 -5.55 4.52 -12.46
C GLY A 46 -4.64 5.64 -11.99
N GLY A 47 -3.34 5.39 -11.99
CA GLY A 47 -2.41 6.37 -11.49
C GLY A 47 -0.95 6.02 -11.70
N ALA A 48 -0.10 6.92 -11.23
CA ALA A 48 1.34 6.72 -11.17
C ALA A 48 1.77 6.35 -9.75
N THR A 49 2.75 5.47 -9.65
CA THR A 49 3.33 5.01 -8.39
C THR A 49 4.81 5.33 -8.32
N ALA A 50 5.30 5.57 -7.13
CA ALA A 50 6.70 5.75 -6.81
C ALA A 50 6.99 4.91 -5.56
N SER A 51 7.96 4.00 -5.61
CA SER A 51 8.19 3.05 -4.52
C SER A 51 9.66 2.92 -4.19
N THR A 52 9.93 2.50 -2.95
CA THR A 52 11.27 2.18 -2.46
C THR A 52 11.19 1.08 -1.42
N VAL A 53 12.33 0.43 -1.15
CA VAL A 53 12.45 -0.63 -0.13
C VAL A 53 13.43 -0.20 0.94
N PHE A 54 13.07 -0.43 2.19
CA PHE A 54 13.96 -0.24 3.34
C PHE A 54 14.54 -1.59 3.75
N PHE A 55 15.84 -1.75 3.56
CA PHE A 55 16.59 -2.92 4.01
C PHE A 55 17.19 -2.67 5.39
N ASN A 56 17.08 -3.64 6.29
CA ASN A 56 17.71 -3.59 7.62
C ASN A 56 18.42 -4.94 7.92
N PRO A 57 19.74 -4.97 8.15
CA PRO A 57 20.67 -3.84 8.04
C PRO A 57 20.71 -3.30 6.60
N SER A 58 21.02 -2.01 6.46
CA SER A 58 21.24 -1.41 5.15
C SER A 58 22.47 -2.05 4.50
N VAL A 59 22.39 -2.28 3.20
CA VAL A 59 23.55 -2.77 2.45
C VAL A 59 24.57 -1.62 2.33
N PRO A 60 25.83 -1.81 2.69
CA PRO A 60 26.82 -0.75 2.62
C PRO A 60 26.86 -0.07 1.24
N GLY A 61 26.70 1.25 1.22
CA GLY A 61 26.65 2.06 -0.01
C GLY A 61 25.32 2.03 -0.76
N MET A 62 24.31 1.33 -0.28
CA MET A 62 23.01 1.22 -0.94
C MET A 62 22.11 2.43 -0.67
N ASP A 63 22.17 3.02 0.52
CA ASP A 63 21.31 4.16 0.90
C ASP A 63 21.54 5.39 0.01
N ASP A 64 22.80 5.59 -0.44
CA ASP A 64 23.16 6.67 -1.38
C ASP A 64 22.75 6.37 -2.84
N LEU A 65 22.39 5.13 -3.12
CA LEU A 65 22.19 4.60 -4.46
C LEU A 65 20.71 4.32 -4.77
N LEU A 66 19.86 4.19 -3.74
CA LEU A 66 18.44 3.95 -3.91
C LEU A 66 17.79 5.13 -4.62
N LYS A 67 17.22 4.86 -5.77
CA LYS A 67 16.36 5.76 -6.52
C LYS A 67 14.92 5.24 -6.49
N VAL A 68 13.99 6.14 -6.62
CA VAL A 68 12.56 5.82 -6.61
C VAL A 68 12.12 5.56 -8.05
N PRO A 69 11.90 4.30 -8.47
CA PRO A 69 11.34 4.01 -9.78
C PRO A 69 9.89 4.46 -9.85
N ILE A 70 9.48 4.91 -11.03
CA ILE A 70 8.11 5.26 -11.33
C ILE A 70 7.45 4.05 -11.99
N GLY A 71 6.31 3.64 -11.46
CA GLY A 71 5.43 2.63 -11.99
C GLY A 71 4.02 3.18 -12.22
N TRP A 72 3.06 2.27 -12.41
CA TRP A 72 1.65 2.62 -12.56
C TRP A 72 0.76 1.63 -11.81
N ASN A 73 -0.47 2.05 -11.56
CA ASN A 73 -1.51 1.21 -11.01
C ASN A 73 -2.83 1.42 -11.75
N ALA A 74 -3.69 0.41 -11.74
CA ALA A 74 -5.06 0.51 -12.25
C ALA A 74 -5.92 -0.57 -11.62
N GLY A 75 -7.22 -0.30 -11.46
CA GLY A 75 -8.14 -1.26 -10.88
C GLY A 75 -9.57 -0.78 -10.85
N LEU A 76 -10.38 -1.57 -10.16
CA LEU A 76 -11.79 -1.28 -9.90
C LEU A 76 -11.94 -0.78 -8.48
N VAL A 77 -12.91 0.10 -8.26
CA VAL A 77 -13.26 0.64 -6.96
C VAL A 77 -14.75 0.46 -6.71
N PHE A 78 -15.08 -0.06 -5.54
CA PHE A 78 -16.42 -0.16 -4.99
C PHE A 78 -16.49 0.66 -3.71
N ARG A 79 -17.48 1.52 -3.58
CA ARG A 79 -17.73 2.33 -2.37
C ARG A 79 -19.15 2.16 -1.89
N TYR A 80 -19.29 1.89 -0.61
CA TYR A 80 -20.55 1.78 0.09
C TYR A 80 -20.66 2.85 1.17
N GLY A 81 -21.51 3.84 0.95
CA GLY A 81 -21.78 4.94 1.86
C GLY A 81 -23.09 4.67 2.63
N ALA A 82 -22.96 4.30 3.90
CA ALA A 82 -24.10 4.14 4.81
C ALA A 82 -24.30 5.34 5.74
N HIS A 83 -23.36 6.27 5.75
CA HIS A 83 -23.31 7.41 6.66
C HIS A 83 -22.97 8.70 5.91
N LYS A 84 -23.43 9.84 6.43
CA LYS A 84 -23.28 11.16 5.79
C LYS A 84 -21.86 11.65 5.63
N VAL A 85 -20.89 11.10 6.38
CA VAL A 85 -19.51 11.56 6.39
C VAL A 85 -18.50 10.42 6.22
N CYS A 86 -18.99 9.17 6.11
CA CYS A 86 -18.10 8.02 6.06
C CYS A 86 -18.67 6.91 5.17
N ALA A 87 -17.79 6.29 4.40
CA ALA A 87 -18.08 5.17 3.52
C ALA A 87 -17.01 4.09 3.65
N LEU A 88 -17.34 2.86 3.29
CA LEU A 88 -16.39 1.78 3.09
C LEU A 88 -15.99 1.75 1.61
N GLN A 89 -14.71 1.81 1.33
CA GLN A 89 -14.17 1.68 -0.03
C GLN A 89 -13.33 0.42 -0.13
N VAL A 90 -13.65 -0.42 -1.10
CA VAL A 90 -12.89 -1.64 -1.43
C VAL A 90 -12.41 -1.52 -2.85
N GLU A 91 -11.16 -1.83 -3.06
CA GLU A 91 -10.57 -1.80 -4.40
C GLU A 91 -9.99 -3.18 -4.75
N ALA A 92 -9.90 -3.46 -6.03
CA ALA A 92 -9.18 -4.61 -6.56
C ALA A 92 -8.41 -4.16 -7.79
N GLY A 93 -7.10 -4.30 -7.80
CA GLY A 93 -6.32 -3.76 -8.88
C GLY A 93 -4.90 -4.29 -8.95
N TYR A 94 -4.23 -3.85 -9.97
CA TYR A 94 -2.84 -4.11 -10.27
C TYR A 94 -1.98 -2.91 -9.88
N VAL A 95 -0.77 -3.17 -9.39
CA VAL A 95 0.21 -2.13 -9.06
C VAL A 95 1.63 -2.59 -9.36
N GLN A 96 2.41 -1.69 -9.91
CA GLN A 96 3.86 -1.83 -10.02
C GLN A 96 4.54 -1.15 -8.84
N ARG A 97 5.43 -1.91 -8.19
CA ARG A 97 6.29 -1.45 -7.08
C ARG A 97 7.72 -1.92 -7.34
N GLY A 98 8.69 -1.39 -6.60
CA GLY A 98 10.06 -1.87 -6.73
C GLY A 98 11.08 -0.87 -6.22
N TRP A 99 12.33 -1.09 -6.61
CA TRP A 99 13.43 -0.20 -6.29
C TRP A 99 14.45 -0.15 -7.43
N ARG A 100 15.24 0.91 -7.44
CA ARG A 100 16.34 1.09 -8.38
C ARG A 100 17.59 1.48 -7.61
N GLU A 101 18.68 0.82 -7.93
CA GLU A 101 20.02 1.11 -7.45
C GLU A 101 20.82 1.72 -8.59
N TYR A 102 21.37 2.91 -8.35
CA TYR A 102 22.15 3.62 -9.38
C TYR A 102 23.41 4.21 -8.78
N SER A 103 24.56 3.95 -9.43
CA SER A 103 25.82 4.57 -9.09
C SER A 103 26.54 5.09 -10.32
N SER A 104 26.73 6.39 -10.38
CA SER A 104 27.50 7.04 -11.44
C SER A 104 29.01 6.75 -11.36
N ARG A 105 29.50 6.39 -10.16
CA ARG A 105 30.95 6.10 -9.94
C ARG A 105 31.33 4.70 -10.39
N SER A 106 30.52 3.72 -10.12
CA SER A 106 30.75 2.31 -10.47
C SER A 106 30.07 1.89 -11.77
N GLY A 107 29.29 2.79 -12.39
CA GLY A 107 28.65 2.57 -13.70
C GLY A 107 27.55 1.51 -13.69
N TYR A 108 26.99 1.15 -12.52
CA TYR A 108 25.91 0.19 -12.50
C TYR A 108 24.53 0.87 -12.31
N ASP A 109 23.53 0.25 -12.89
CA ASP A 109 22.13 0.66 -12.85
C ASP A 109 21.29 -0.62 -12.81
N TYR A 110 20.71 -0.92 -11.66
CA TYR A 110 19.87 -2.09 -11.44
C TYR A 110 18.47 -1.65 -11.02
N THR A 111 17.47 -2.18 -11.68
CA THR A 111 16.08 -1.94 -11.34
C THR A 111 15.36 -3.26 -11.13
N ARG A 112 14.63 -3.37 -10.02
CA ARG A 112 13.72 -4.47 -9.76
C ARG A 112 12.30 -3.94 -9.72
N THR A 113 11.46 -4.48 -10.61
CA THR A 113 10.05 -4.17 -10.69
C THR A 113 9.24 -5.37 -10.26
N LEU A 114 8.34 -5.15 -9.31
CA LEU A 114 7.43 -6.14 -8.75
C LEU A 114 6.01 -5.80 -9.17
N HIS A 115 5.30 -6.79 -9.65
CA HIS A 115 3.92 -6.66 -10.12
C HIS A 115 3.00 -7.33 -9.13
N TYR A 116 2.08 -6.58 -8.54
CA TYR A 116 1.15 -7.07 -7.53
C TYR A 116 -0.29 -6.95 -7.99
N ILE A 117 -1.09 -7.91 -7.56
CA ILE A 117 -2.54 -7.73 -7.43
C ILE A 117 -2.79 -7.31 -5.99
N GLN A 118 -3.51 -6.20 -5.79
CA GLN A 118 -3.78 -5.62 -4.48
C GLN A 118 -5.26 -5.46 -4.19
N VAL A 119 -5.62 -5.58 -2.93
CA VAL A 119 -6.99 -5.38 -2.43
C VAL A 119 -6.92 -4.52 -1.16
N PRO A 120 -6.96 -3.20 -1.27
CA PRO A 120 -7.15 -2.30 -0.14
C PRO A 120 -8.61 -2.27 0.30
N VAL A 121 -8.83 -2.23 1.63
CA VAL A 121 -10.13 -2.03 2.27
C VAL A 121 -10.02 -0.77 3.13
N LEU A 122 -10.64 0.31 2.68
CA LEU A 122 -10.42 1.64 3.20
C LEU A 122 -11.67 2.22 3.85
N SER A 123 -11.52 2.82 5.02
CA SER A 123 -12.48 3.77 5.55
C SER A 123 -12.32 5.08 4.79
N HIS A 124 -13.36 5.52 4.10
CA HIS A 124 -13.42 6.77 3.37
C HIS A 124 -14.19 7.79 4.16
N ILE A 125 -13.51 8.82 4.67
CA ILE A 125 -14.11 9.89 5.46
C ILE A 125 -14.06 11.15 4.62
N HIS A 126 -15.21 11.78 4.39
CA HIS A 126 -15.32 12.95 3.55
C HIS A 126 -15.92 14.15 4.27
N PHE A 127 -15.55 15.33 3.82
CA PHE A 127 -15.98 16.62 4.37
C PHE A 127 -15.97 17.69 3.29
N GLY A 128 -16.87 18.64 3.38
CA GLY A 128 -16.94 19.75 2.43
C GLY A 128 -18.35 20.06 1.95
N GLY A 129 -18.43 20.70 0.80
CA GLY A 129 -19.68 21.14 0.19
C GLY A 129 -20.32 20.11 -0.74
N GLU A 130 -21.46 20.49 -1.36
CA GLU A 130 -22.23 19.57 -2.22
C GLU A 130 -21.52 19.20 -3.54
N HIS A 131 -20.65 20.05 -4.07
CA HIS A 131 -20.05 19.87 -5.40
C HIS A 131 -18.63 19.34 -5.34
N VAL A 132 -17.83 19.81 -4.35
CA VAL A 132 -16.45 19.40 -4.13
C VAL A 132 -16.25 19.08 -2.67
N GLN A 133 -15.68 17.93 -2.41
CA GLN A 133 -15.40 17.44 -1.06
C GLN A 133 -13.94 17.01 -0.95
N GLY A 134 -13.35 17.33 0.20
CA GLY A 134 -12.11 16.72 0.63
C GLY A 134 -12.37 15.36 1.26
N PHE A 135 -11.41 14.46 1.19
CA PHE A 135 -11.53 13.17 1.85
C PHE A 135 -10.20 12.67 2.39
N PHE A 136 -10.33 11.72 3.28
CA PHE A 136 -9.24 10.96 3.86
C PHE A 136 -9.59 9.47 3.79
N ASN A 137 -8.68 8.68 3.27
CA ASN A 137 -8.77 7.22 3.22
C ASN A 137 -7.75 6.61 4.19
N LEU A 138 -8.16 5.56 4.91
CA LEU A 138 -7.24 4.77 5.75
C LEU A 138 -7.76 3.35 5.89
N GLY A 139 -6.86 2.38 5.74
CA GLY A 139 -7.23 0.99 5.99
C GLY A 139 -6.14 -0.01 5.65
N PRO A 140 -6.41 -1.29 5.92
CA PRO A 140 -5.51 -2.38 5.55
C PRO A 140 -5.49 -2.60 4.04
N GLU A 141 -4.36 -3.10 3.57
CA GLU A 141 -4.16 -3.55 2.20
C GLU A 141 -3.45 -4.90 2.21
N ILE A 142 -3.94 -5.81 1.40
CA ILE A 142 -3.27 -7.07 1.09
C ILE A 142 -2.89 -7.08 -0.39
N ALA A 143 -1.76 -7.70 -0.70
CA ALA A 143 -1.28 -7.81 -2.08
C ALA A 143 -0.55 -9.14 -2.30
N TYR A 144 -0.55 -9.59 -3.55
CA TYR A 144 0.16 -10.78 -3.97
C TYR A 144 1.03 -10.48 -5.17
N CYS A 145 2.33 -10.79 -5.08
CA CYS A 145 3.30 -10.60 -6.15
C CYS A 145 3.11 -11.70 -7.21
N ILE A 146 2.76 -11.31 -8.42
CA ILE A 146 2.52 -12.21 -9.53
C ILE A 146 3.70 -12.32 -10.48
N LEU A 147 4.58 -11.30 -10.48
CA LEU A 147 5.73 -11.26 -11.36
C LEU A 147 6.83 -10.37 -10.74
N SER A 148 8.07 -10.81 -10.85
CA SER A 148 9.27 -10.05 -10.49
C SER A 148 10.18 -9.94 -11.71
N GLN A 149 10.48 -8.71 -12.13
CA GLN A 149 11.35 -8.43 -13.27
C GLN A 149 12.60 -7.70 -12.79
N GLU A 150 13.72 -8.07 -13.37
CA GLU A 150 15.01 -7.44 -13.11
C GLU A 150 15.56 -6.88 -14.42
N SER A 151 16.19 -5.70 -14.34
CA SER A 151 16.84 -5.09 -15.48
C SER A 151 18.11 -4.34 -15.05
N GLY A 152 19.08 -4.28 -15.97
CA GLY A 152 20.33 -3.57 -15.74
C GLY A 152 21.47 -4.44 -15.19
N THR A 153 22.53 -3.79 -14.71
CA THR A 153 23.77 -4.43 -14.26
C THR A 153 23.81 -4.52 -12.74
N LYS A 154 24.04 -5.72 -12.20
CA LYS A 154 24.14 -5.98 -10.76
C LYS A 154 25.52 -5.61 -10.22
N GLN A 155 25.56 -5.15 -8.96
CA GLN A 155 26.83 -4.93 -8.26
C GLN A 155 27.45 -6.28 -7.87
N THR A 156 28.74 -6.46 -8.14
CA THR A 156 29.44 -7.75 -7.93
C THR A 156 29.65 -8.08 -6.45
N GLU A 157 29.72 -7.07 -5.58
CA GLU A 157 30.08 -7.25 -4.16
C GLU A 157 28.90 -7.60 -3.25
N SER A 158 27.66 -7.43 -3.71
CA SER A 158 26.46 -7.70 -2.91
C SER A 158 25.45 -8.53 -3.70
N THR A 159 25.18 -9.73 -3.22
CA THR A 159 24.30 -10.70 -3.91
C THR A 159 22.97 -10.91 -3.21
N TYR A 160 22.80 -10.44 -1.97
CA TYR A 160 21.64 -10.78 -1.15
C TYR A 160 20.35 -10.17 -1.65
N GLN A 161 20.35 -8.92 -2.12
CA GLN A 161 19.16 -8.23 -2.66
C GLN A 161 18.77 -8.70 -4.07
N TYR A 162 19.66 -9.44 -4.77
CA TYR A 162 19.41 -9.92 -6.14
C TYR A 162 18.84 -11.34 -6.18
N ARG A 163 18.68 -11.99 -5.04
CA ARG A 163 18.07 -13.32 -4.96
C ARG A 163 16.56 -13.23 -5.26
N PRO A 164 15.89 -14.34 -5.63
CA PRO A 164 14.45 -14.39 -5.75
C PRO A 164 13.77 -13.92 -4.47
N ILE A 165 12.58 -13.33 -4.61
CA ILE A 165 11.77 -12.88 -3.46
C ILE A 165 11.22 -14.11 -2.75
N ASP A 166 11.40 -14.18 -1.43
CA ASP A 166 10.96 -15.31 -0.63
C ASP A 166 9.45 -15.23 -0.32
N HIS A 167 8.93 -14.02 -0.09
CA HIS A 167 7.53 -13.80 0.28
C HIS A 167 6.77 -13.06 -0.83
N LEU A 168 5.87 -13.79 -1.49
CA LEU A 168 5.02 -13.22 -2.54
C LEU A 168 3.79 -12.51 -1.96
N PHE A 169 3.37 -12.88 -0.76
CA PHE A 169 2.26 -12.23 -0.06
C PHE A 169 2.76 -11.02 0.72
N ASP A 170 2.12 -9.89 0.49
CA ASP A 170 2.37 -8.62 1.16
C ASP A 170 1.10 -8.15 1.87
N TRP A 171 1.28 -7.49 3.00
CA TRP A 171 0.20 -6.87 3.74
C TRP A 171 0.70 -5.61 4.44
N GLY A 172 -0.18 -4.64 4.57
CA GLY A 172 0.22 -3.35 5.11
C GLY A 172 -0.95 -2.44 5.39
N VAL A 173 -0.65 -1.17 5.46
CA VAL A 173 -1.62 -0.09 5.65
C VAL A 173 -1.50 0.91 4.50
N ALA A 174 -2.64 1.29 3.96
CA ALA A 174 -2.76 2.36 2.98
C ALA A 174 -3.48 3.55 3.60
N GLY A 175 -2.96 4.74 3.36
CA GLY A 175 -3.59 6.00 3.76
C GLY A 175 -3.50 7.01 2.64
N GLY A 176 -4.56 7.80 2.43
CA GLY A 176 -4.59 8.78 1.35
C GLY A 176 -5.45 9.98 1.68
N VAL A 177 -5.17 11.08 0.99
CA VAL A 177 -5.97 12.32 1.05
C VAL A 177 -6.26 12.76 -0.36
N GLY A 178 -7.40 13.40 -0.56
CA GLY A 178 -7.75 13.85 -1.89
C GLY A 178 -8.99 14.73 -1.95
N LEU A 179 -9.36 15.00 -3.17
CA LEU A 179 -10.56 15.74 -3.51
C LEU A 179 -11.42 14.90 -4.45
N TYR A 180 -12.72 14.96 -4.26
CA TYR A 180 -13.65 14.45 -5.25
C TYR A 180 -14.75 15.45 -5.56
N GLY A 181 -15.15 15.44 -6.82
CA GLY A 181 -16.28 16.22 -7.34
C GLY A 181 -17.42 15.31 -7.72
N MET A 182 -18.63 15.65 -7.29
CA MET A 182 -19.85 14.94 -7.66
C MET A 182 -20.65 15.77 -8.65
N HIS A 183 -20.98 15.15 -9.78
CA HIS A 183 -21.88 15.76 -10.77
C HIS A 183 -23.07 14.83 -11.01
N ARG A 184 -24.29 15.33 -10.78
CA ARG A 184 -25.54 14.54 -10.81
C ARG A 184 -25.73 13.66 -12.04
N LYS A 185 -25.20 14.05 -13.21
CA LYS A 185 -25.34 13.31 -14.48
C LYS A 185 -24.06 12.61 -14.91
N ALA A 186 -22.89 13.03 -14.40
CA ALA A 186 -21.59 12.57 -14.88
C ALA A 186 -20.87 11.65 -13.88
N GLY A 187 -21.42 11.43 -12.69
CA GLY A 187 -20.81 10.58 -11.67
C GLY A 187 -19.81 11.32 -10.77
N VAL A 188 -18.89 10.60 -10.18
CA VAL A 188 -17.89 11.08 -9.21
C VAL A 188 -16.50 10.98 -9.82
N PHE A 189 -15.77 12.09 -9.81
CA PHE A 189 -14.36 12.18 -10.18
C PHE A 189 -13.54 12.40 -8.92
N GLN A 190 -12.53 11.58 -8.70
CA GLN A 190 -11.70 11.61 -7.52
C GLN A 190 -10.23 11.73 -7.90
N LEU A 191 -9.50 12.60 -7.22
CA LEU A 191 -8.04 12.68 -7.26
C LEU A 191 -7.49 12.42 -5.86
N GLU A 192 -6.56 11.49 -5.73
CA GLU A 192 -6.02 11.02 -4.46
C GLU A 192 -4.50 10.94 -4.47
N LEU A 193 -3.89 11.44 -3.40
CA LEU A 193 -2.51 11.14 -3.03
C LEU A 193 -2.54 10.05 -1.96
N ARG A 194 -1.93 8.90 -2.22
CA ARG A 194 -1.94 7.74 -1.33
C ARG A 194 -0.53 7.28 -1.00
N VAL A 195 -0.34 6.84 0.22
CA VAL A 195 0.87 6.17 0.70
C VAL A 195 0.49 4.80 1.23
N HIS A 196 1.23 3.78 0.84
CA HIS A 196 1.13 2.42 1.35
C HIS A 196 2.45 2.04 2.02
N TYR A 197 2.38 1.49 3.23
CA TYR A 197 3.51 0.92 3.94
C TYR A 197 3.28 -0.57 4.17
N SER A 198 4.22 -1.38 3.67
CA SER A 198 4.22 -2.83 3.83
C SER A 198 4.79 -3.22 5.19
N PHE A 199 4.08 -4.09 5.91
CA PHE A 199 4.59 -4.77 7.11
C PHE A 199 5.24 -6.11 6.78
N GLY A 200 4.95 -6.66 5.60
CA GLY A 200 5.59 -7.84 5.07
C GLY A 200 7.06 -7.57 4.72
N SER A 201 7.91 -8.55 4.91
CA SER A 201 9.30 -8.54 4.41
C SER A 201 9.37 -9.27 3.09
N LEU A 202 10.09 -8.70 2.11
CA LEU A 202 10.31 -9.34 0.80
C LEU A 202 11.19 -10.59 0.91
N TYR A 203 12.14 -10.55 1.84
CA TYR A 203 13.10 -11.62 2.09
C TYR A 203 12.89 -12.23 3.46
N ASN A 204 13.32 -13.49 3.62
CA ASN A 204 13.26 -14.18 4.88
C ASN A 204 14.12 -13.45 5.94
N ASN A 205 13.59 -13.29 7.15
CA ASN A 205 14.17 -12.53 8.25
C ASN A 205 14.63 -13.42 9.42
N SER A 206 14.99 -14.68 9.16
CA SER A 206 15.55 -15.56 10.19
C SER A 206 16.96 -15.09 10.61
N ARG A 207 17.41 -15.51 11.79
CA ARG A 207 18.75 -15.16 12.30
C ARG A 207 19.92 -15.60 11.39
N ALA A 208 19.66 -16.57 10.52
CA ALA A 208 20.64 -17.04 9.54
C ALA A 208 20.68 -16.20 8.25
N GLU A 209 19.72 -15.29 8.10
CA GLU A 209 19.59 -14.48 6.90
C GLU A 209 20.26 -13.10 7.05
N HIS A 210 20.57 -12.48 5.91
CA HIS A 210 21.28 -11.21 5.88
C HIS A 210 20.39 -10.03 6.32
N PHE A 211 19.10 -10.06 5.96
CA PHE A 211 18.16 -8.99 6.30
C PHE A 211 17.26 -9.36 7.48
N ALA A 212 17.18 -8.45 8.45
CA ALA A 212 16.20 -8.53 9.54
C ALA A 212 14.82 -8.02 9.08
N SER A 213 14.80 -7.10 8.11
CA SER A 213 13.55 -6.65 7.44
C SER A 213 13.84 -6.06 6.06
N SER A 214 12.86 -6.14 5.17
CA SER A 214 12.86 -5.54 3.84
C SER A 214 11.45 -5.05 3.50
N ASN A 215 11.09 -3.89 4.08
CA ASN A 215 9.74 -3.33 3.98
C ASN A 215 9.64 -2.35 2.82
N MET A 216 8.50 -2.33 2.15
CA MET A 216 8.26 -1.47 1.00
C MET A 216 7.40 -0.26 1.39
N LEU A 217 7.78 0.91 0.86
CA LEU A 217 6.99 2.13 0.89
C LEU A 217 6.62 2.51 -0.54
N THR A 218 5.34 2.75 -0.76
CA THR A 218 4.82 3.17 -2.08
C THR A 218 3.98 4.43 -1.91
N ALA A 219 4.28 5.46 -2.68
CA ALA A 219 3.43 6.63 -2.86
C ALA A 219 2.75 6.56 -4.24
N SER A 220 1.52 7.04 -4.35
CA SER A 220 0.79 7.08 -5.61
C SER A 220 -0.07 8.32 -5.75
N VAL A 221 -0.27 8.73 -7.01
CA VAL A 221 -1.26 9.72 -7.41
C VAL A 221 -2.30 8.98 -8.23
N ASN A 222 -3.52 8.92 -7.75
CA ASN A 222 -4.60 8.14 -8.36
C ASN A 222 -5.73 9.06 -8.83
N PHE A 223 -6.21 8.81 -10.04
CA PHE A 223 -7.45 9.37 -10.54
C PHE A 223 -8.48 8.25 -10.63
N ALA A 224 -9.68 8.47 -10.07
CA ALA A 224 -10.78 7.52 -10.14
C ALA A 224 -12.03 8.18 -10.71
N TYR A 225 -12.78 7.38 -11.44
CA TYR A 225 -14.11 7.72 -11.91
C TYR A 225 -15.10 6.65 -11.42
N MET A 226 -16.16 7.09 -10.76
CA MET A 226 -17.18 6.20 -10.18
C MET A 226 -18.57 6.61 -10.61
N TRP A 227 -19.40 5.62 -10.83
CA TRP A 227 -20.82 5.75 -11.10
C TRP A 227 -21.62 5.44 -9.87
N GLN A 228 -22.60 6.24 -9.55
CA GLN A 228 -23.57 5.93 -8.52
C GLN A 228 -24.60 4.94 -9.07
N ILE A 229 -24.70 3.77 -8.44
CA ILE A 229 -25.63 2.70 -8.82
C ILE A 229 -26.92 2.84 -8.02
N LYS A 230 -26.80 3.26 -6.76
CA LYS A 230 -27.91 3.46 -5.83
C LYS A 230 -27.62 4.62 -4.89
#